data_5db0b9084b83a589b9113f476fa6c9e6
#
_entry.id   5db0b9084b83a589b9113f476fa6c9e6
#
_cell.length_a   1.000
_cell.length_b   1.000
_cell.length_c   1.000
_cell.angle_alpha   90.00
_cell.angle_beta   90.00
_cell.angle_gamma   90.00
#
_symmetry.space_group_name_H-M   'P 1'
#
loop_
_entity.id
_entity.type
_entity.pdbx_description
1 polymer ?
#
loop_
_entity_poly.entity_id
_entity_poly.type
_entity_poly.pdbx_seq_one_letter_code
_entity_poly.pdbx_strand_id
1 'polypeptide(L)'
;MQEDVKNFIDEFDIADNALQMRCLTRWNGRDLRERENLSEHTHLVCACAIKLYDYFVKQNYELREKIGFEYMIRLAMLHDSLELLRGDILSITKDKVDGLREIIDKEEELFENTMIGWQETITREVVYLADLMACYKFIEYELRFPSGDFATQVYQQTKQKFDVAYEKFCKEHNIKLPEASTNNNLFVKGYKEDAGIDVCLQEDVTFMPMSSQSFGLKINVTPKEGEMAILCSRTSAASKGLIVAMCPIDPNYTGEVVAIVHNVSNSIISYKKGEAFCQIVTIPFGQTNVDGVVIKKEGKRTDGKLGSTGR
;
A
#
# COMPACT_ATOMS: atom_id res chain seq x y z
N MET A 1 -33.78 -0.11 -16.56
CA MET A 1 -32.42 0.41 -16.19
C MET A 1 -32.13 1.76 -16.83
N GLN A 2 -32.00 1.90 -18.18
CA GLN A 2 -31.77 3.23 -18.81
C GLN A 2 -32.86 4.26 -18.51
N GLU A 3 -34.12 3.83 -18.43
CA GLU A 3 -35.26 4.69 -18.08
C GLU A 3 -35.22 5.12 -16.62
N ASP A 4 -34.79 4.22 -15.74
CA ASP A 4 -34.65 4.53 -14.31
C ASP A 4 -33.54 5.56 -14.07
N VAL A 5 -32.41 5.43 -14.79
CA VAL A 5 -31.29 6.40 -14.72
C VAL A 5 -31.74 7.75 -15.24
N LYS A 6 -32.52 7.79 -16.36
CA LYS A 6 -33.03 9.03 -16.89
C LYS A 6 -33.99 9.73 -15.92
N ASN A 7 -34.91 8.98 -15.33
CA ASN A 7 -35.82 9.51 -14.31
C ASN A 7 -35.05 10.03 -13.09
N PHE A 8 -34.03 9.30 -12.66
CA PHE A 8 -33.13 9.74 -11.57
C PHE A 8 -32.42 11.06 -11.90
N ILE A 9 -31.93 11.21 -13.14
CA ILE A 9 -31.29 12.46 -13.61
C ILE A 9 -32.30 13.63 -13.60
N ASP A 10 -33.51 13.39 -14.12
CA ASP A 10 -34.56 14.42 -14.25
C ASP A 10 -35.04 14.94 -12.86
N GLU A 11 -34.98 14.09 -11.83
CA GLU A 11 -35.38 14.41 -10.44
C GLU A 11 -34.19 14.74 -9.53
N PHE A 12 -32.96 14.78 -10.06
CA PHE A 12 -31.75 14.92 -9.26
C PHE A 12 -31.60 16.31 -8.63
N ASP A 13 -31.71 16.38 -7.31
CA ASP A 13 -31.32 17.55 -6.51
C ASP A 13 -30.05 17.24 -5.72
N ILE A 14 -29.00 18.05 -5.95
CA ILE A 14 -27.68 17.83 -5.35
C ILE A 14 -27.75 17.85 -3.81
N ALA A 15 -28.55 18.73 -3.22
CA ALA A 15 -28.62 18.86 -1.77
C ALA A 15 -29.37 17.70 -1.12
N ASP A 16 -30.50 17.32 -1.70
CA ASP A 16 -31.29 16.18 -1.20
C ASP A 16 -30.56 14.87 -1.39
N ASN A 17 -29.89 14.67 -2.51
CA ASN A 17 -29.10 13.48 -2.76
C ASN A 17 -27.88 13.40 -1.83
N ALA A 18 -27.21 14.50 -1.53
CA ALA A 18 -26.12 14.54 -0.55
C ALA A 18 -26.58 14.11 0.85
N LEU A 19 -27.82 14.44 1.24
CA LEU A 19 -28.42 13.94 2.47
C LEU A 19 -28.72 12.44 2.44
N GLN A 20 -29.20 11.93 1.31
CA GLN A 20 -29.48 10.50 1.13
C GLN A 20 -28.21 9.65 1.12
N MET A 21 -27.10 10.16 0.57
CA MET A 21 -25.79 9.52 0.58
C MET A 21 -25.31 9.13 1.99
N ARG A 22 -25.75 9.82 3.03
CA ARG A 22 -25.45 9.47 4.43
C ARG A 22 -26.09 8.15 4.87
N CYS A 23 -27.16 7.74 4.22
CA CYS A 23 -27.89 6.51 4.54
C CYS A 23 -27.33 5.28 3.82
N LEU A 24 -26.55 5.49 2.76
CA LEU A 24 -25.93 4.39 2.00
C LEU A 24 -24.54 4.10 2.55
N THR A 25 -24.39 2.92 3.14
CA THR A 25 -23.11 2.46 3.68
C THR A 25 -22.37 1.62 2.66
N ARG A 26 -21.07 1.85 2.53
CA ARG A 26 -20.15 1.07 1.72
C ARG A 26 -19.65 -0.16 2.49
N TRP A 27 -19.04 -1.10 1.81
CA TRP A 27 -18.44 -2.30 2.41
C TRP A 27 -19.43 -3.21 3.14
N ASN A 28 -20.70 -3.20 2.73
CA ASN A 28 -21.75 -3.99 3.36
C ASN A 28 -21.39 -5.50 3.37
N GLY A 29 -21.60 -6.15 4.52
CA GLY A 29 -21.30 -7.57 4.71
C GLY A 29 -19.79 -7.88 4.86
N ARG A 30 -18.95 -6.87 5.11
CA ARG A 30 -17.52 -7.02 5.36
C ARG A 30 -17.17 -6.76 6.83
N ASP A 31 -16.13 -7.46 7.30
CA ASP A 31 -15.64 -7.31 8.67
C ASP A 31 -14.69 -6.11 8.74
N LEU A 32 -15.29 -4.93 8.82
CA LEU A 32 -14.64 -3.65 9.09
C LEU A 32 -15.21 -3.07 10.37
N ARG A 33 -14.37 -2.42 11.15
CA ARG A 33 -14.77 -1.79 12.43
C ARG A 33 -15.73 -0.64 12.21
N GLU A 34 -15.39 0.23 11.27
CA GLU A 34 -16.21 1.36 10.89
C GLU A 34 -16.78 1.15 9.49
N ARG A 35 -17.98 1.67 9.27
CA ARG A 35 -18.62 1.64 7.96
C ARG A 35 -18.61 3.04 7.40
N GLU A 36 -17.84 3.21 6.34
CA GLU A 36 -17.87 4.44 5.56
C GLU A 36 -19.25 4.59 4.91
N ASN A 37 -19.89 5.72 5.08
CA ASN A 37 -21.05 6.05 4.26
C ASN A 37 -20.63 6.78 2.99
N LEU A 38 -21.51 6.80 1.99
CA LEU A 38 -21.19 7.36 0.68
C LEU A 38 -20.84 8.86 0.76
N SER A 39 -21.44 9.61 1.68
CA SER A 39 -21.14 11.04 1.88
C SER A 39 -19.73 11.26 2.44
N GLU A 40 -19.27 10.41 3.38
CA GLU A 40 -17.90 10.46 3.92
C GLU A 40 -16.89 10.10 2.85
N HIS A 41 -17.17 9.05 2.07
CA HIS A 41 -16.34 8.68 0.93
C HIS A 41 -16.18 9.82 -0.07
N THR A 42 -17.29 10.39 -0.53
CA THR A 42 -17.31 11.51 -1.48
C THR A 42 -16.51 12.71 -0.95
N HIS A 43 -16.64 13.04 0.34
CA HIS A 43 -15.81 14.08 0.95
C HIS A 43 -14.32 13.75 0.90
N LEU A 44 -13.95 12.51 1.19
CA LEU A 44 -12.56 12.06 1.14
C LEU A 44 -12.01 12.07 -0.29
N VAL A 45 -12.83 11.68 -1.29
CA VAL A 45 -12.46 11.76 -2.72
C VAL A 45 -12.21 13.21 -3.13
N CYS A 46 -13.06 14.16 -2.74
CA CYS A 46 -12.83 15.58 -3.01
C CYS A 46 -11.51 16.08 -2.41
N ALA A 47 -11.23 15.72 -1.15
CA ALA A 47 -9.97 16.10 -0.49
C ALA A 47 -8.74 15.49 -1.19
N CYS A 48 -8.82 14.24 -1.61
CA CYS A 48 -7.77 13.57 -2.39
C CYS A 48 -7.58 14.21 -3.77
N ALA A 49 -8.67 14.58 -4.46
CA ALA A 49 -8.63 15.23 -5.77
C ALA A 49 -7.93 16.60 -5.68
N ILE A 50 -8.26 17.42 -4.68
CA ILE A 50 -7.60 18.70 -4.43
C ILE A 50 -6.09 18.48 -4.20
N LYS A 51 -5.72 17.52 -3.37
CA LYS A 51 -4.32 17.22 -3.07
C LYS A 51 -3.54 16.78 -4.30
N LEU A 52 -4.12 15.91 -5.14
CA LEU A 52 -3.50 15.46 -6.40
C LEU A 52 -3.39 16.61 -7.39
N TYR A 53 -4.42 17.41 -7.55
CA TYR A 53 -4.43 18.61 -8.41
C TYR A 53 -3.29 19.57 -8.02
N ASP A 54 -3.20 19.96 -6.75
CA ASP A 54 -2.18 20.88 -6.26
C ASP A 54 -0.76 20.32 -6.52
N TYR A 55 -0.57 19.02 -6.30
CA TYR A 55 0.70 18.37 -6.58
C TYR A 55 1.04 18.37 -8.07
N PHE A 56 0.09 18.03 -8.94
CA PHE A 56 0.30 17.93 -10.38
C PHE A 56 0.55 19.31 -11.00
N VAL A 57 -0.25 20.30 -10.65
CA VAL A 57 -0.10 21.68 -11.15
C VAL A 57 1.22 22.31 -10.69
N LYS A 58 1.69 21.98 -9.47
CA LYS A 58 3.00 22.42 -8.99
C LYS A 58 4.16 21.84 -9.80
N GLN A 59 4.00 20.63 -10.32
CA GLN A 59 5.02 19.95 -11.13
C GLN A 59 4.96 20.33 -12.60
N ASN A 60 3.74 20.50 -13.13
CA ASN A 60 3.48 20.90 -14.51
C ASN A 60 2.31 21.89 -14.56
N TYR A 61 2.64 23.17 -14.70
CA TYR A 61 1.66 24.26 -14.66
C TYR A 61 0.63 24.21 -15.80
N GLU A 62 0.95 23.62 -16.94
CA GLU A 62 0.00 23.47 -18.07
C GLU A 62 -1.23 22.64 -17.68
N LEU A 63 -1.10 21.78 -16.69
CA LEU A 63 -2.20 20.94 -16.21
C LEU A 63 -3.32 21.76 -15.56
N ARG A 64 -3.03 22.99 -15.10
CA ARG A 64 -4.04 23.87 -14.53
C ARG A 64 -5.21 24.17 -15.47
N GLU A 65 -4.89 24.35 -16.76
CA GLU A 65 -5.91 24.63 -17.77
C GLU A 65 -6.58 23.35 -18.29
N LYS A 66 -5.81 22.25 -18.35
CA LYS A 66 -6.30 20.96 -18.83
C LYS A 66 -7.20 20.26 -17.81
N ILE A 67 -6.87 20.39 -16.50
CA ILE A 67 -7.71 19.89 -15.43
C ILE A 67 -8.61 21.03 -14.99
N GLY A 68 -9.84 21.08 -15.46
CA GLY A 68 -10.81 22.07 -15.04
C GLY A 68 -11.16 21.88 -13.56
N PHE A 69 -10.58 22.69 -12.64
CA PHE A 69 -10.71 22.51 -11.20
C PHE A 69 -12.17 22.45 -10.73
N GLU A 70 -13.02 23.34 -11.23
CA GLU A 70 -14.45 23.35 -10.90
C GLU A 70 -15.11 22.01 -11.30
N TYR A 71 -14.83 21.57 -12.50
CA TYR A 71 -15.37 20.32 -13.02
C TYR A 71 -14.84 19.08 -12.29
N MET A 72 -13.55 19.10 -11.93
CA MET A 72 -12.95 18.05 -11.13
C MET A 72 -13.67 17.90 -9.78
N ILE A 73 -13.96 19.01 -9.10
CA ILE A 73 -14.69 18.98 -7.82
C ILE A 73 -16.13 18.51 -8.00
N ARG A 74 -16.84 19.00 -9.04
CA ARG A 74 -18.20 18.52 -9.35
C ARG A 74 -18.21 17.02 -9.64
N LEU A 75 -17.28 16.54 -10.43
CA LEU A 75 -17.15 15.12 -10.73
C LEU A 75 -16.83 14.30 -9.46
N ALA A 76 -15.87 14.75 -8.64
CA ALA A 76 -15.55 14.11 -7.38
C ALA A 76 -16.74 14.07 -6.40
N MET A 77 -17.61 15.08 -6.41
CA MET A 77 -18.82 15.11 -5.59
C MET A 77 -19.92 14.19 -6.10
N LEU A 78 -19.98 13.92 -7.39
CA LEU A 78 -21.12 13.26 -8.04
C LEU A 78 -20.81 11.86 -8.57
N HIS A 79 -19.52 11.43 -8.58
CA HIS A 79 -19.08 10.20 -9.26
C HIS A 79 -19.83 8.93 -8.82
N ASP A 80 -20.18 8.82 -7.54
CA ASP A 80 -20.90 7.68 -6.96
C ASP A 80 -22.41 7.95 -6.75
N SER A 81 -22.97 9.06 -7.29
CA SER A 81 -24.38 9.41 -7.07
C SER A 81 -25.37 8.36 -7.54
N LEU A 82 -25.04 7.62 -8.60
CA LEU A 82 -25.88 6.52 -9.09
C LEU A 82 -25.94 5.32 -8.14
N GLU A 83 -25.07 5.25 -7.14
CA GLU A 83 -25.18 4.25 -6.07
C GLU A 83 -26.44 4.46 -5.20
N LEU A 84 -27.01 5.66 -5.16
CA LEU A 84 -28.30 5.91 -4.52
C LEU A 84 -29.45 5.14 -5.22
N LEU A 85 -29.32 4.93 -6.52
CA LEU A 85 -30.32 4.18 -7.30
C LEU A 85 -30.12 2.67 -7.21
N ARG A 86 -28.88 2.19 -7.23
CA ARG A 86 -28.54 0.76 -7.38
C ARG A 86 -27.89 0.13 -6.16
N GLY A 87 -27.48 0.92 -5.17
CA GLY A 87 -26.65 0.49 -4.04
C GLY A 87 -25.16 0.40 -4.38
N ASP A 88 -24.32 0.32 -3.34
CA ASP A 88 -22.89 0.09 -3.47
C ASP A 88 -22.63 -1.33 -4.02
N ILE A 89 -22.10 -1.42 -5.22
CA ILE A 89 -21.70 -2.67 -5.87
C ILE A 89 -20.17 -2.78 -5.81
N LEU A 90 -19.67 -3.70 -5.01
CA LEU A 90 -18.23 -3.91 -4.87
C LEU A 90 -17.53 -4.15 -6.22
N SER A 91 -16.39 -3.53 -6.43
CA SER A 91 -15.56 -3.65 -7.65
C SER A 91 -15.34 -5.11 -8.06
N ILE A 92 -15.08 -6.01 -7.08
CA ILE A 92 -14.92 -7.44 -7.34
C ILE A 92 -16.19 -8.10 -7.92
N THR A 93 -17.39 -7.60 -7.59
CA THR A 93 -18.65 -8.10 -8.14
C THR A 93 -18.85 -7.58 -9.56
N LYS A 94 -18.52 -6.30 -9.79
CA LYS A 94 -18.54 -5.69 -11.13
C LYS A 94 -17.65 -6.49 -12.11
N ASP A 95 -16.51 -7.00 -11.64
CA ASP A 95 -15.54 -7.76 -12.45
C ASP A 95 -15.94 -9.23 -12.69
N LYS A 96 -16.75 -9.82 -11.81
CA LYS A 96 -17.14 -11.25 -11.87
C LYS A 96 -18.41 -11.52 -12.67
N VAL A 97 -19.24 -10.52 -12.89
CA VAL A 97 -20.50 -10.65 -13.64
C VAL A 97 -20.30 -10.11 -15.04
N ASP A 98 -20.40 -11.00 -16.02
CA ASP A 98 -20.21 -10.64 -17.44
C ASP A 98 -21.12 -9.48 -17.86
N GLY A 99 -20.54 -8.45 -18.46
CA GLY A 99 -21.23 -7.26 -18.96
C GLY A 99 -21.71 -6.26 -17.90
N LEU A 100 -21.65 -6.58 -16.60
CA LEU A 100 -22.12 -5.68 -15.56
C LEU A 100 -21.31 -4.38 -15.50
N ARG A 101 -20.00 -4.47 -15.60
CA ARG A 101 -19.11 -3.28 -15.61
C ARG A 101 -19.45 -2.36 -16.78
N GLU A 102 -19.58 -2.89 -18.00
CA GLU A 102 -19.91 -2.07 -19.17
C GLU A 102 -21.26 -1.34 -19.05
N ILE A 103 -22.24 -1.96 -18.41
CA ILE A 103 -23.54 -1.34 -18.16
C ILE A 103 -23.38 -0.18 -17.17
N ILE A 104 -22.68 -0.42 -16.06
CA ILE A 104 -22.44 0.57 -15.01
C ILE A 104 -21.66 1.76 -15.59
N ASP A 105 -20.56 1.50 -16.30
CA ASP A 105 -19.72 2.55 -16.90
C ASP A 105 -20.50 3.44 -17.87
N LYS A 106 -21.40 2.85 -18.68
CA LYS A 106 -22.27 3.62 -19.59
C LYS A 106 -23.31 4.47 -18.85
N GLU A 107 -23.87 3.98 -17.76
CA GLU A 107 -24.80 4.73 -16.93
C GLU A 107 -24.12 5.89 -16.21
N GLU A 108 -22.92 5.65 -15.66
CA GLU A 108 -22.10 6.66 -15.04
C GLU A 108 -21.69 7.74 -16.05
N GLU A 109 -21.26 7.36 -17.26
CA GLU A 109 -20.92 8.30 -18.31
C GLU A 109 -22.12 9.15 -18.74
N LEU A 110 -23.32 8.55 -18.87
CA LEU A 110 -24.54 9.29 -19.18
C LEU A 110 -24.87 10.31 -18.09
N PHE A 111 -24.83 9.90 -16.84
CA PHE A 111 -25.09 10.77 -15.68
C PHE A 111 -24.11 11.93 -15.63
N GLU A 112 -22.80 11.64 -15.68
CA GLU A 112 -21.76 12.65 -15.64
C GLU A 112 -21.87 13.66 -16.78
N ASN A 113 -22.06 13.20 -18.02
CA ASN A 113 -22.19 14.08 -19.19
C ASN A 113 -23.43 14.98 -19.09
N THR A 114 -24.50 14.51 -18.45
CA THR A 114 -25.72 15.29 -18.28
C THR A 114 -25.62 16.29 -17.14
N MET A 115 -25.07 15.87 -15.99
CA MET A 115 -25.04 16.71 -14.78
C MET A 115 -23.86 17.67 -14.74
N ILE A 116 -22.75 17.33 -15.36
CA ILE A 116 -21.48 18.07 -15.30
C ILE A 116 -21.12 18.67 -16.66
N GLY A 117 -21.52 18.01 -17.73
CA GLY A 117 -21.12 18.29 -19.11
C GLY A 117 -19.90 17.49 -19.54
N TRP A 118 -19.54 17.64 -20.83
CA TRP A 118 -18.37 16.95 -21.37
C TRP A 118 -17.09 17.42 -20.69
N GLN A 119 -16.23 16.48 -20.33
CA GLN A 119 -14.97 16.73 -19.65
C GLN A 119 -13.80 16.14 -20.44
N GLU A 120 -12.64 16.77 -20.32
CA GLU A 120 -11.41 16.17 -20.80
C GLU A 120 -11.06 14.91 -19.99
N THR A 121 -10.51 13.91 -20.67
CA THR A 121 -10.12 12.62 -20.09
C THR A 121 -9.23 12.79 -18.85
N ILE A 122 -8.33 13.77 -18.88
CA ILE A 122 -7.41 14.05 -17.78
C ILE A 122 -8.14 14.40 -16.46
N THR A 123 -9.25 15.11 -16.52
CA THR A 123 -10.04 15.45 -15.33
C THR A 123 -10.64 14.18 -14.70
N ARG A 124 -11.16 13.28 -15.54
CA ARG A 124 -11.66 11.97 -15.09
C ARG A 124 -10.55 11.09 -14.50
N GLU A 125 -9.37 11.09 -15.09
CA GLU A 125 -8.21 10.36 -14.58
C GLU A 125 -7.78 10.84 -13.18
N VAL A 126 -7.80 12.15 -12.94
CA VAL A 126 -7.49 12.72 -11.61
C VAL A 126 -8.54 12.31 -10.57
N VAL A 127 -9.83 12.32 -10.92
CA VAL A 127 -10.89 11.88 -10.00
C VAL A 127 -10.81 10.37 -9.75
N TYR A 128 -10.53 9.57 -10.77
CA TYR A 128 -10.30 8.13 -10.61
C TYR A 128 -9.11 7.84 -9.66
N LEU A 129 -8.00 8.57 -9.80
CA LEU A 129 -6.87 8.47 -8.88
C LEU A 129 -7.27 8.89 -7.45
N ALA A 130 -8.10 9.91 -7.32
CA ALA A 130 -8.58 10.39 -6.04
C ALA A 130 -9.50 9.37 -5.36
N ASP A 131 -10.38 8.70 -6.08
CA ASP A 131 -11.23 7.63 -5.58
C ASP A 131 -10.40 6.44 -5.08
N LEU A 132 -9.47 5.94 -5.88
CA LEU A 132 -8.54 4.89 -5.44
C LEU A 132 -7.76 5.31 -4.19
N MET A 133 -7.32 6.57 -4.13
CA MET A 133 -6.61 7.12 -2.98
C MET A 133 -7.50 7.17 -1.75
N ALA A 134 -8.74 7.60 -1.87
CA ALA A 134 -9.72 7.64 -0.80
C ALA A 134 -10.00 6.24 -0.25
N CYS A 135 -10.26 5.27 -1.13
CA CYS A 135 -10.47 3.87 -0.75
C CYS A 135 -9.30 3.30 0.06
N TYR A 136 -8.06 3.39 -0.43
CA TYR A 136 -6.96 2.81 0.33
C TYR A 136 -6.65 3.61 1.62
N LYS A 137 -6.91 4.91 1.65
CA LYS A 137 -6.76 5.74 2.86
C LYS A 137 -7.75 5.37 3.95
N PHE A 138 -9.00 5.12 3.59
CA PHE A 138 -10.00 4.62 4.54
C PHE A 138 -9.58 3.27 5.11
N ILE A 139 -9.18 2.32 4.27
CA ILE A 139 -8.72 1.01 4.73
C ILE A 139 -7.40 1.11 5.53
N GLU A 140 -6.49 2.02 5.17
CA GLU A 140 -5.29 2.31 5.96
C GLU A 140 -5.64 2.77 7.39
N TYR A 141 -6.71 3.57 7.53
CA TYR A 141 -7.22 3.97 8.85
C TYR A 141 -7.79 2.77 9.62
N GLU A 142 -8.58 1.92 8.97
CA GLU A 142 -9.14 0.70 9.56
C GLU A 142 -8.04 -0.26 10.04
N LEU A 143 -6.94 -0.38 9.30
CA LEU A 143 -5.82 -1.25 9.64
C LEU A 143 -4.99 -0.77 10.86
N ARG A 144 -5.28 0.40 11.42
CA ARG A 144 -4.72 0.84 12.71
C ARG A 144 -5.28 0.08 13.91
N PHE A 145 -6.34 -0.68 13.68
CA PHE A 145 -7.02 -1.51 14.66
C PHE A 145 -6.94 -2.98 14.23
N PRO A 146 -7.08 -3.94 15.16
CA PRO A 146 -7.16 -5.33 14.79
C PRO A 146 -8.29 -5.54 13.77
N SER A 147 -7.93 -5.83 12.53
CA SER A 147 -8.84 -6.05 11.40
C SER A 147 -8.58 -7.41 10.77
N GLY A 148 -9.60 -7.97 10.14
CA GLY A 148 -9.49 -9.26 9.46
C GLY A 148 -8.64 -9.18 8.17
N ASP A 149 -8.37 -10.34 7.57
CA ASP A 149 -7.60 -10.48 6.33
C ASP A 149 -8.21 -9.69 5.17
N PHE A 150 -9.52 -9.44 5.21
CA PHE A 150 -10.22 -8.69 4.18
C PHE A 150 -9.67 -7.27 4.01
N ALA A 151 -9.52 -6.50 5.10
CA ALA A 151 -8.98 -5.14 5.05
C ALA A 151 -7.58 -5.11 4.45
N THR A 152 -6.72 -6.08 4.84
CA THR A 152 -5.37 -6.21 4.28
C THR A 152 -5.38 -6.48 2.79
N GLN A 153 -6.23 -7.38 2.31
CA GLN A 153 -6.36 -7.69 0.88
C GLN A 153 -6.85 -6.49 0.09
N VAL A 154 -7.89 -5.80 0.56
CA VAL A 154 -8.43 -4.61 -0.10
C VAL A 154 -7.39 -3.49 -0.17
N TYR A 155 -6.67 -3.24 0.93
CA TYR A 155 -5.58 -2.27 0.95
C TYR A 155 -4.54 -2.56 -0.13
N GLN A 156 -4.03 -3.79 -0.17
CA GLN A 156 -3.00 -4.19 -1.13
C GLN A 156 -3.47 -4.04 -2.57
N GLN A 157 -4.68 -4.53 -2.88
CA GLN A 157 -5.25 -4.46 -4.23
C GLN A 157 -5.51 -3.02 -4.67
N THR A 158 -6.12 -2.20 -3.81
CA THR A 158 -6.45 -0.81 -4.15
C THR A 158 -5.18 0.04 -4.25
N LYS A 159 -4.23 -0.16 -3.34
CA LYS A 159 -2.93 0.51 -3.39
C LYS A 159 -2.15 0.17 -4.66
N GLN A 160 -2.14 -1.09 -5.07
CA GLN A 160 -1.51 -1.52 -6.31
C GLN A 160 -2.18 -0.88 -7.54
N LYS A 161 -3.52 -0.86 -7.59
CA LYS A 161 -4.27 -0.19 -8.68
C LYS A 161 -3.91 1.31 -8.74
N PHE A 162 -3.87 1.97 -7.59
CA PHE A 162 -3.48 3.37 -7.50
C PHE A 162 -2.05 3.60 -8.01
N ASP A 163 -1.08 2.81 -7.55
CA ASP A 163 0.33 2.99 -7.93
C ASP A 163 0.52 2.85 -9.45
N VAL A 164 -0.11 1.83 -10.07
CA VAL A 164 -0.05 1.62 -11.52
C VAL A 164 -0.70 2.78 -12.29
N ALA A 165 -1.88 3.22 -11.88
CA ALA A 165 -2.59 4.32 -12.53
C ALA A 165 -1.85 5.66 -12.36
N TYR A 166 -1.31 5.90 -11.16
CA TYR A 166 -0.54 7.09 -10.83
C TYR A 166 0.77 7.17 -11.63
N GLU A 167 1.52 6.07 -11.75
CA GLU A 167 2.72 6.01 -12.57
C GLU A 167 2.42 6.28 -14.04
N LYS A 168 1.34 5.69 -14.58
CA LYS A 168 0.88 5.92 -15.94
C LYS A 168 0.59 7.41 -16.15
N PHE A 169 -0.24 8.00 -15.31
CA PHE A 169 -0.59 9.43 -15.35
C PHE A 169 0.65 10.33 -15.29
N CYS A 170 1.56 10.07 -14.37
CA CYS A 170 2.79 10.85 -14.23
C CYS A 170 3.66 10.80 -15.49
N LYS A 171 3.79 9.63 -16.13
CA LYS A 171 4.55 9.47 -17.39
C LYS A 171 3.90 10.22 -18.54
N GLU A 172 2.58 10.11 -18.70
CA GLU A 172 1.84 10.74 -19.80
C GLU A 172 1.84 12.27 -19.70
N HIS A 173 1.91 12.82 -18.47
CA HIS A 173 1.85 14.26 -18.22
C HIS A 173 3.17 14.90 -17.77
N ASN A 174 4.30 14.21 -17.94
CA ASN A 174 5.64 14.70 -17.58
C ASN A 174 5.76 15.15 -16.11
N ILE A 175 5.13 14.43 -15.19
CA ILE A 175 5.22 14.64 -13.76
C ILE A 175 6.36 13.78 -13.22
N LYS A 176 7.26 14.38 -12.43
CA LYS A 176 8.33 13.63 -11.79
C LYS A 176 7.75 12.72 -10.70
N LEU A 177 7.94 11.42 -10.88
CA LEU A 177 7.71 10.47 -9.79
C LEU A 177 8.68 10.80 -8.64
N PRO A 178 8.28 10.60 -7.37
CA PRO A 178 9.22 10.61 -6.26
C PRO A 178 10.37 9.67 -6.63
N GLU A 179 11.60 10.19 -6.58
CA GLU A 179 12.77 9.37 -6.89
C GLU A 179 12.77 8.16 -5.95
N ALA A 180 12.62 6.97 -6.53
CA ALA A 180 12.96 5.76 -5.81
C ALA A 180 14.43 5.88 -5.44
N SER A 181 14.80 5.55 -4.21
CA SER A 181 16.20 5.53 -3.80
C SER A 181 17.00 4.75 -4.85
N THR A 182 17.85 5.46 -5.61
CA THR A 182 18.66 4.85 -6.67
C THR A 182 19.84 4.06 -6.12
N ASN A 183 19.84 3.80 -4.81
CA ASN A 183 20.88 3.03 -4.17
C ASN A 183 20.79 1.55 -4.60
N ASN A 184 21.55 1.21 -5.64
CA ASN A 184 21.68 -0.17 -6.12
C ASN A 184 22.66 -1.03 -5.28
N ASN A 185 23.26 -0.44 -4.24
CA ASN A 185 24.13 -1.18 -3.34
C ASN A 185 23.28 -2.09 -2.43
N LEU A 186 23.69 -3.35 -2.30
CA LEU A 186 23.04 -4.29 -1.37
C LEU A 186 23.35 -3.93 0.10
N PHE A 187 24.51 -3.34 0.34
CA PHE A 187 25.02 -3.06 1.66
C PHE A 187 25.60 -1.64 1.72
N VAL A 188 25.28 -0.91 2.78
CA VAL A 188 25.75 0.46 2.98
C VAL A 188 26.22 0.66 4.42
N LYS A 189 27.32 1.37 4.62
CA LYS A 189 27.74 1.95 5.91
C LYS A 189 27.67 3.47 5.83
N GLY A 190 27.14 4.11 6.85
CA GLY A 190 27.16 5.57 6.98
C GLY A 190 28.59 6.09 7.22
N TYR A 191 29.29 5.45 8.16
CA TYR A 191 30.67 5.74 8.49
C TYR A 191 31.49 4.46 8.52
N LYS A 192 32.81 4.59 8.30
CA LYS A 192 33.73 3.44 8.30
C LYS A 192 33.69 2.66 9.63
N GLU A 193 33.53 3.38 10.73
CA GLU A 193 33.56 2.84 12.10
C GLU A 193 32.18 2.36 12.60
N ASP A 194 31.11 2.47 11.77
CA ASP A 194 29.79 1.96 12.17
C ASP A 194 29.85 0.45 12.46
N ALA A 195 29.24 0.04 13.56
CA ALA A 195 29.16 -1.37 13.95
C ALA A 195 28.26 -2.17 12.99
N GLY A 196 27.19 -1.54 12.48
CA GLY A 196 26.22 -2.15 11.58
C GLY A 196 26.50 -1.86 10.12
N ILE A 197 26.10 -2.81 9.28
CA ILE A 197 26.05 -2.66 7.82
C ILE A 197 24.59 -2.69 7.42
N ASP A 198 24.07 -1.58 6.88
CA ASP A 198 22.69 -1.46 6.42
C ASP A 198 22.44 -2.42 5.26
N VAL A 199 21.30 -3.09 5.30
CA VAL A 199 20.83 -3.98 4.21
C VAL A 199 19.78 -3.24 3.39
N CYS A 200 20.12 -2.92 2.15
CA CYS A 200 19.22 -2.24 1.23
C CYS A 200 18.26 -3.22 0.55
N LEU A 201 16.99 -2.88 0.59
CA LEU A 201 15.92 -3.69 0.00
C LEU A 201 16.04 -3.82 -1.51
N GLN A 202 15.76 -4.99 -2.03
CA GLN A 202 15.76 -5.27 -3.47
C GLN A 202 14.38 -5.07 -4.12
N GLU A 203 13.36 -4.89 -3.32
CA GLU A 203 11.97 -4.62 -3.72
C GLU A 203 11.27 -3.79 -2.64
N ASP A 204 10.14 -3.20 -3.01
CA ASP A 204 9.27 -2.50 -2.07
C ASP A 204 8.69 -3.50 -1.07
N VAL A 205 8.60 -3.10 0.21
CA VAL A 205 8.00 -3.92 1.26
C VAL A 205 7.06 -3.08 2.11
N THR A 206 5.96 -3.70 2.53
CA THR A 206 4.98 -3.08 3.43
C THR A 206 4.72 -4.00 4.61
N PHE A 207 4.83 -3.44 5.81
CA PHE A 207 4.55 -4.13 7.07
C PHE A 207 3.23 -3.62 7.63
N MET A 208 2.26 -4.52 7.72
CA MET A 208 0.93 -4.21 8.25
C MET A 208 0.99 -3.96 9.76
N PRO A 209 0.08 -3.16 10.33
CA PRO A 209 0.02 -2.91 11.76
C PRO A 209 -0.14 -4.19 12.57
N MET A 210 0.45 -4.26 13.77
CA MET A 210 0.32 -5.35 14.72
C MET A 210 0.52 -6.75 14.10
N SER A 211 1.41 -6.86 13.11
CA SER A 211 1.63 -8.08 12.34
C SER A 211 3.08 -8.56 12.39
N SER A 212 3.26 -9.84 12.11
CA SER A 212 4.57 -10.47 11.94
C SER A 212 4.70 -11.01 10.52
N GLN A 213 5.83 -10.75 9.90
CA GLN A 213 6.11 -11.16 8.53
C GLN A 213 7.53 -11.69 8.43
N SER A 214 7.73 -12.74 7.65
CA SER A 214 9.05 -13.24 7.26
C SER A 214 9.23 -13.15 5.75
N PHE A 215 10.39 -12.68 5.30
CA PHE A 215 10.70 -12.62 3.88
C PHE A 215 12.22 -12.73 3.63
N GLY A 216 12.58 -13.24 2.46
CA GLY A 216 13.95 -13.32 2.02
C GLY A 216 14.48 -11.95 1.60
N LEU A 217 15.66 -11.58 2.09
CA LEU A 217 16.29 -10.30 1.74
C LEU A 217 17.03 -10.34 0.40
N LYS A 218 17.07 -11.49 -0.26
CA LYS A 218 17.83 -11.73 -1.52
C LYS A 218 19.32 -11.43 -1.38
N ILE A 219 19.85 -11.67 -0.18
CA ILE A 219 21.27 -11.52 0.14
C ILE A 219 21.82 -12.78 0.81
N ASN A 220 23.12 -12.97 0.68
CA ASN A 220 23.89 -13.99 1.38
C ASN A 220 24.92 -13.30 2.27
N VAL A 221 25.07 -13.79 3.49
CA VAL A 221 26.04 -13.32 4.47
C VAL A 221 26.74 -14.51 5.07
N THR A 222 28.05 -14.57 4.93
CA THR A 222 28.87 -15.67 5.45
C THR A 222 29.85 -15.11 6.47
N PRO A 223 29.54 -15.19 7.77
CA PRO A 223 30.49 -14.80 8.82
C PRO A 223 31.75 -15.66 8.79
N LYS A 224 32.87 -15.09 9.20
CA LYS A 224 34.13 -15.81 9.31
C LYS A 224 34.09 -16.82 10.45
N GLU A 225 35.04 -17.74 10.46
CA GLU A 225 35.24 -18.65 11.58
C GLU A 225 35.55 -17.86 12.87
N GLY A 226 34.85 -18.17 13.96
CA GLY A 226 34.91 -17.42 15.22
C GLY A 226 34.03 -16.16 15.29
N GLU A 227 33.25 -15.90 14.23
CA GLU A 227 32.29 -14.80 14.16
C GLU A 227 30.90 -15.32 13.81
N MET A 228 29.87 -14.69 14.37
CA MET A 228 28.49 -14.82 13.89
C MET A 228 27.98 -13.46 13.44
N ALA A 229 27.00 -13.42 12.56
CA ALA A 229 26.30 -12.19 12.24
C ALA A 229 24.89 -12.21 12.86
N ILE A 230 24.38 -11.02 13.18
CA ILE A 230 23.01 -10.82 13.66
C ILE A 230 22.35 -9.81 12.75
N LEU A 231 21.18 -10.14 12.25
CA LEU A 231 20.30 -9.18 11.62
C LEU A 231 19.49 -8.47 12.72
N CYS A 232 19.48 -7.14 12.72
CA CYS A 232 18.73 -6.35 13.71
C CYS A 232 18.09 -5.10 13.06
N SER A 233 17.15 -4.48 13.76
CA SER A 233 16.53 -3.24 13.30
C SER A 233 17.55 -2.11 13.24
N ARG A 234 17.41 -1.23 12.26
CA ARG A 234 18.02 0.11 12.37
C ARG A 234 17.27 0.91 13.43
N THR A 235 17.96 1.82 14.10
CA THR A 235 17.35 2.68 15.13
C THR A 235 16.11 3.44 14.60
N SER A 236 16.20 3.96 13.38
CA SER A 236 15.09 4.66 12.74
C SER A 236 13.88 3.78 12.43
N ALA A 237 14.07 2.49 12.21
CA ALA A 237 12.99 1.53 12.02
C ALA A 237 12.38 1.12 13.37
N ALA A 238 13.24 0.83 14.35
CA ALA A 238 12.82 0.49 15.71
C ALA A 238 12.00 1.61 16.37
N SER A 239 12.38 2.88 16.17
CA SER A 239 11.63 4.03 16.68
C SER A 239 10.22 4.18 16.09
N LYS A 240 9.99 3.62 14.90
CA LYS A 240 8.65 3.53 14.27
C LYS A 240 7.86 2.30 14.73
N GLY A 241 8.43 1.44 15.56
CA GLY A 241 7.81 0.19 16.01
C GLY A 241 8.09 -1.02 15.10
N LEU A 242 9.09 -0.94 14.23
CA LEU A 242 9.46 -2.08 13.37
C LEU A 242 10.62 -2.85 14.00
N ILE A 243 10.35 -4.03 14.52
CA ILE A 243 11.30 -4.87 15.23
C ILE A 243 11.70 -6.06 14.35
N VAL A 244 13.00 -6.18 14.11
CA VAL A 244 13.58 -7.35 13.44
C VAL A 244 14.04 -8.33 14.49
N ALA A 245 13.54 -9.58 14.42
CA ALA A 245 14.00 -10.65 15.33
C ALA A 245 15.49 -10.91 15.10
N MET A 246 16.25 -10.85 16.20
CA MET A 246 17.69 -11.07 16.16
C MET A 246 18.00 -12.57 16.08
N CYS A 247 18.01 -13.10 14.87
CA CYS A 247 18.41 -14.48 14.62
C CYS A 247 19.89 -14.54 14.26
N PRO A 248 20.70 -15.40 14.90
CA PRO A 248 22.11 -15.56 14.55
C PRO A 248 22.26 -16.19 13.17
N ILE A 249 23.20 -15.67 12.40
CA ILE A 249 23.70 -16.25 11.15
C ILE A 249 25.03 -16.89 11.47
N ASP A 250 25.04 -18.23 11.39
CA ASP A 250 26.19 -19.05 11.80
C ASP A 250 27.36 -18.89 10.83
N PRO A 251 28.60 -19.20 11.28
CA PRO A 251 29.77 -19.31 10.40
C PRO A 251 29.49 -20.30 9.26
N ASN A 252 29.99 -19.98 8.09
CA ASN A 252 29.83 -20.79 6.87
C ASN A 252 28.38 -20.96 6.38
N TYR A 253 27.42 -20.19 6.89
CA TYR A 253 26.08 -20.14 6.31
C TYR A 253 26.14 -19.60 4.88
N THR A 254 25.57 -20.30 3.93
CA THR A 254 25.56 -19.93 2.50
C THR A 254 24.16 -19.69 1.95
N GLY A 255 23.13 -19.88 2.78
CA GLY A 255 21.75 -19.67 2.39
C GLY A 255 21.35 -18.19 2.32
N GLU A 256 20.19 -17.94 1.77
CA GLU A 256 19.58 -16.61 1.77
C GLU A 256 19.24 -16.18 3.19
N VAL A 257 19.56 -14.93 3.52
CA VAL A 257 19.17 -14.33 4.82
C VAL A 257 17.69 -14.00 4.80
N VAL A 258 16.96 -14.53 5.79
CA VAL A 258 15.53 -14.27 5.99
C VAL A 258 15.35 -13.33 7.18
N ALA A 259 14.64 -12.22 6.96
CA ALA A 259 14.22 -11.32 8.02
C ALA A 259 12.87 -11.77 8.60
N ILE A 260 12.78 -11.85 9.93
CA ILE A 260 11.53 -11.98 10.66
C ILE A 260 11.26 -10.62 11.30
N VAL A 261 10.18 -9.97 10.87
CA VAL A 261 9.90 -8.58 11.22
C VAL A 261 8.53 -8.49 11.89
N HIS A 262 8.49 -7.76 12.99
CA HIS A 262 7.28 -7.46 13.74
C HIS A 262 7.01 -5.95 13.66
N ASN A 263 5.87 -5.57 13.09
CA ASN A 263 5.36 -4.22 13.22
C ASN A 263 4.47 -4.17 14.47
N VAL A 264 4.99 -3.63 15.56
CA VAL A 264 4.25 -3.48 16.83
C VAL A 264 3.55 -2.14 16.95
N SER A 265 3.58 -1.33 15.89
CA SER A 265 2.85 -0.06 15.81
C SER A 265 1.44 -0.25 15.26
N ASN A 266 0.61 0.77 15.46
CA ASN A 266 -0.74 0.85 14.87
C ASN A 266 -0.73 1.50 13.48
N SER A 267 0.42 1.55 12.80
CA SER A 267 0.57 2.20 11.50
C SER A 267 1.17 1.26 10.48
N ILE A 268 0.74 1.41 9.22
CA ILE A 268 1.42 0.74 8.09
C ILE A 268 2.80 1.37 7.94
N ILE A 269 3.82 0.54 7.85
CA ILE A 269 5.20 0.97 7.64
C ILE A 269 5.67 0.41 6.30
N SER A 270 6.03 1.29 5.36
CA SER A 270 6.52 0.90 4.04
C SER A 270 7.94 1.40 3.81
N TYR A 271 8.71 0.60 3.09
CA TYR A 271 10.03 0.93 2.61
C TYR A 271 10.12 0.64 1.12
N LYS A 272 10.82 1.49 0.40
CA LYS A 272 11.05 1.36 -1.03
C LYS A 272 12.32 0.56 -1.31
N LYS A 273 12.39 -0.03 -2.50
CA LYS A 273 13.65 -0.59 -3.02
C LYS A 273 14.80 0.41 -2.84
N GLY A 274 15.94 -0.06 -2.35
CA GLY A 274 17.13 0.74 -2.06
C GLY A 274 17.14 1.38 -0.67
N GLU A 275 16.02 1.43 0.06
CA GLU A 275 15.98 1.81 1.46
C GLU A 275 16.37 0.66 2.37
N ALA A 276 16.75 0.97 3.62
CA ALA A 276 17.11 -0.02 4.62
C ALA A 276 16.34 0.18 5.93
N PHE A 277 15.73 -0.87 6.45
CA PHE A 277 15.11 -0.89 7.79
C PHE A 277 15.89 -1.79 8.77
N CYS A 278 16.78 -2.62 8.27
CA CYS A 278 17.59 -3.54 9.06
C CYS A 278 19.08 -3.39 8.71
N GLN A 279 19.90 -3.89 9.62
CA GLN A 279 21.35 -3.89 9.51
C GLN A 279 21.93 -5.21 10.00
N ILE A 280 23.11 -5.55 9.54
CA ILE A 280 23.89 -6.71 9.97
C ILE A 280 25.00 -6.21 10.90
N VAL A 281 25.12 -6.86 12.05
CA VAL A 281 26.23 -6.66 13.01
C VAL A 281 26.98 -7.98 13.15
N THR A 282 28.29 -7.93 12.99
CA THR A 282 29.16 -9.10 13.20
C THR A 282 29.67 -9.11 14.64
N ILE A 283 29.55 -10.26 15.30
CA ILE A 283 29.91 -10.44 16.71
C ILE A 283 30.89 -11.62 16.80
N PRO A 284 32.07 -11.42 17.42
CA PRO A 284 32.91 -12.54 17.80
C PRO A 284 32.20 -13.44 18.82
N PHE A 285 32.27 -14.75 18.67
CA PHE A 285 31.72 -15.66 19.64
C PHE A 285 32.72 -16.74 20.07
N GLY A 286 32.64 -17.13 21.33
CA GLY A 286 33.40 -18.27 21.89
C GLY A 286 32.48 -19.49 22.05
N GLN A 287 33.05 -20.66 22.05
CA GLN A 287 32.31 -21.88 22.40
C GLN A 287 32.05 -21.88 23.91
N THR A 288 30.77 -22.00 24.28
CA THR A 288 30.39 -22.22 25.68
C THR A 288 30.35 -23.73 25.93
N ASN A 289 31.07 -24.19 26.93
CA ASN A 289 30.93 -25.58 27.36
C ASN A 289 29.61 -25.73 28.11
N VAL A 290 28.71 -26.48 27.50
CA VAL A 290 27.41 -26.85 28.10
C VAL A 290 27.37 -28.38 28.18
N ASP A 291 27.23 -28.88 29.42
CA ASP A 291 27.12 -30.33 29.64
C ASP A 291 25.88 -30.90 28.97
N GLY A 292 26.05 -32.08 28.32
CA GLY A 292 24.93 -32.78 27.69
C GLY A 292 24.55 -32.28 26.28
N VAL A 293 25.39 -31.43 25.66
CA VAL A 293 25.14 -31.03 24.24
C VAL A 293 25.24 -32.23 23.31
N VAL A 294 24.17 -32.46 22.55
CA VAL A 294 24.14 -33.48 21.49
C VAL A 294 24.29 -32.80 20.13
N ILE A 295 25.35 -33.11 19.43
CA ILE A 295 25.57 -32.68 18.04
C ILE A 295 24.78 -33.59 17.09
N LYS A 296 23.69 -33.08 16.53
CA LYS A 296 22.80 -33.85 15.64
C LYS A 296 23.33 -34.05 14.23
N LYS A 297 24.23 -33.18 13.78
CA LYS A 297 24.83 -33.22 12.42
C LYS A 297 26.32 -32.92 12.49
N GLU A 298 27.11 -33.76 11.93
CA GLU A 298 28.54 -33.50 11.74
C GLU A 298 28.78 -32.70 10.48
N GLY A 299 29.78 -31.80 10.51
CA GLY A 299 30.16 -30.97 9.36
C GLY A 299 29.79 -29.51 9.50
N LYS A 300 30.07 -28.72 8.47
CA LYS A 300 29.78 -27.27 8.44
C LYS A 300 28.35 -27.03 8.01
N ARG A 301 27.72 -26.04 8.62
CA ARG A 301 26.40 -25.59 8.19
C ARG A 301 26.49 -24.96 6.80
N THR A 302 25.55 -25.31 5.90
CA THR A 302 25.49 -24.79 4.54
C THR A 302 24.23 -23.92 4.35
N ASP A 303 23.23 -24.41 3.65
CA ASP A 303 22.05 -23.67 3.17
C ASP A 303 20.76 -23.92 3.97
N GLY A 304 20.85 -24.54 5.13
CA GLY A 304 19.69 -24.87 5.97
C GLY A 304 18.88 -23.64 6.36
N LYS A 305 17.64 -23.53 5.86
CA LYS A 305 16.68 -22.45 6.14
C LYS A 305 15.98 -22.64 7.49
N LEU A 306 15.03 -21.75 7.80
CA LEU A 306 14.21 -21.78 9.02
C LEU A 306 13.70 -23.20 9.33
N GLY A 307 13.97 -23.68 10.55
CA GLY A 307 13.54 -25.00 11.02
C GLY A 307 14.41 -26.19 10.58
N SER A 308 15.51 -26.00 9.88
CA SER A 308 16.36 -27.10 9.38
C SER A 308 17.04 -27.94 10.47
N THR A 309 17.15 -27.44 11.70
CA THR A 309 17.74 -28.12 12.86
C THR A 309 16.72 -28.54 13.93
N GLY A 310 15.44 -28.22 13.74
CA GLY A 310 14.41 -28.31 14.78
C GLY A 310 13.58 -29.60 14.78
N ARG A 311 13.90 -30.64 13.98
CA ARG A 311 13.19 -31.94 14.01
C ARG A 311 14.17 -33.09 13.96
#